data_264191f9abe282af5f65ef6805205c3b
#
_entry.id   264191f9abe282af5f65ef6805205c3b
#
_cell.length_a   1.000
_cell.length_b   1.000
_cell.length_c   1.000
_cell.angle_alpha   90.00
_cell.angle_beta   90.00
_cell.angle_gamma   90.00
#
_symmetry.space_group_name_H-M   'P 1'
#
loop_
_entity.id
_entity.type
_entity.pdbx_description
1 polymer ?
#
loop_
_entity_poly.entity_id
_entity_poly.type
_entity_poly.pdbx_seq_one_letter_code
_entity_poly.pdbx_strand_id
1 'polypeptide(L)'
;MFGCTATAGAQSKALKKDVKKRVKELTKEGWKPLASSSTLEYAFSKYRTYLEEDPENRIELVGIAIGKNVKIGRENAIMNGITSYASRAKAQVVGKMKGLMSSEASSTPEEEIDKFGAAYESGVNTKIAGLVKQHLVLVKENKDGSKEFNVYMSIDEAKAKKAREEAALAAKKQAALGVLSQQVEEFIGEPVEAE
;
A
#
# COMPACT_ATOMS: atom_id res chain seq x y z
N MET A 1 33.47 21.58 -4.76
CA MET A 1 32.31 21.20 -5.61
C MET A 1 32.64 19.90 -6.33
N PHE A 2 32.18 18.79 -5.86
CA PHE A 2 32.32 17.51 -6.56
C PHE A 2 30.89 16.99 -6.85
N GLY A 3 30.58 16.96 -8.16
CA GLY A 3 29.23 16.70 -8.65
C GLY A 3 28.83 15.22 -8.56
N CYS A 4 27.70 14.98 -7.96
CA CYS A 4 26.95 13.72 -7.95
C CYS A 4 26.23 13.47 -9.27
N THR A 5 26.95 13.21 -10.37
CA THR A 5 26.32 12.86 -11.66
C THR A 5 26.39 11.38 -12.04
N ALA A 6 27.04 10.55 -11.21
CA ALA A 6 27.22 9.12 -11.52
C ALA A 6 26.05 8.20 -11.10
N THR A 7 25.12 8.66 -10.27
CA THR A 7 24.07 7.82 -9.70
C THR A 7 22.87 7.57 -10.61
N ALA A 8 22.44 8.58 -11.36
CA ALA A 8 21.24 8.47 -12.21
C ALA A 8 21.39 7.44 -13.36
N GLY A 9 22.57 7.31 -13.93
CA GLY A 9 22.82 6.36 -15.02
C GLY A 9 22.90 4.91 -14.58
N ALA A 10 23.41 4.64 -13.38
CA ALA A 10 23.50 3.30 -12.81
C ALA A 10 22.13 2.81 -12.32
N GLN A 11 21.35 3.67 -11.67
CA GLN A 11 19.97 3.40 -11.28
C GLN A 11 19.09 3.06 -12.49
N SER A 12 19.18 3.83 -13.57
CA SER A 12 18.43 3.58 -14.82
C SER A 12 18.75 2.21 -15.45
N LYS A 13 20.01 1.72 -15.37
CA LYS A 13 20.39 0.39 -15.91
C LYS A 13 19.87 -0.74 -15.01
N ALA A 14 19.96 -0.60 -13.71
CA ALA A 14 19.45 -1.55 -12.73
C ALA A 14 17.93 -1.71 -12.86
N LEU A 15 17.21 -0.59 -12.91
CA LEU A 15 15.76 -0.56 -13.09
C LEU A 15 15.34 -1.26 -14.39
N LYS A 16 16.02 -0.99 -15.52
CA LYS A 16 15.72 -1.66 -16.80
C LYS A 16 15.93 -3.18 -16.74
N LYS A 17 16.96 -3.64 -16.02
CA LYS A 17 17.23 -5.07 -15.83
C LYS A 17 16.15 -5.72 -14.97
N ASP A 18 15.75 -5.08 -13.89
CA ASP A 18 14.69 -5.54 -13.00
C ASP A 18 13.34 -5.61 -13.74
N VAL A 19 12.96 -4.56 -14.45
CA VAL A 19 11.74 -4.52 -15.29
C VAL A 19 11.72 -5.68 -16.27
N LYS A 20 12.81 -5.89 -17.02
CA LYS A 20 12.88 -6.98 -18.00
C LYS A 20 12.74 -8.36 -17.35
N LYS A 21 13.37 -8.57 -16.19
CA LYS A 21 13.25 -9.82 -15.42
C LYS A 21 11.80 -10.03 -15.00
N ARG A 22 11.19 -9.04 -14.37
CA ARG A 22 9.80 -9.14 -13.89
C ARG A 22 8.78 -9.32 -15.00
N VAL A 23 8.93 -8.60 -16.10
CA VAL A 23 8.09 -8.76 -17.30
C VAL A 23 8.20 -10.16 -17.89
N LYS A 24 9.40 -10.73 -17.95
CA LYS A 24 9.61 -12.11 -18.40
C LYS A 24 8.89 -13.13 -17.52
N GLU A 25 8.96 -12.96 -16.18
CA GLU A 25 8.26 -13.81 -15.21
C GLU A 25 6.74 -13.70 -15.40
N LEU A 26 6.20 -12.48 -15.41
CA LEU A 26 4.78 -12.23 -15.61
C LEU A 26 4.26 -12.83 -16.91
N THR A 27 5.00 -12.65 -18.02
CA THR A 27 4.65 -13.22 -19.32
C THR A 27 4.63 -14.75 -19.29
N LYS A 28 5.63 -15.37 -18.64
CA LYS A 28 5.70 -16.82 -18.47
C LYS A 28 4.54 -17.37 -17.64
N GLU A 29 4.09 -16.62 -16.65
CA GLU A 29 2.93 -16.95 -15.81
C GLU A 29 1.58 -16.72 -16.51
N GLY A 30 1.57 -16.13 -17.71
CA GLY A 30 0.37 -15.87 -18.50
C GLY A 30 -0.32 -14.54 -18.24
N TRP A 31 0.32 -13.62 -17.51
CA TRP A 31 -0.20 -12.29 -17.27
C TRP A 31 -0.16 -11.41 -18.52
N LYS A 32 -1.22 -10.67 -18.74
CA LYS A 32 -1.37 -9.71 -19.85
C LYS A 32 -1.92 -8.39 -19.32
N PRO A 33 -1.55 -7.24 -19.93
CA PRO A 33 -2.21 -5.97 -19.62
C PRO A 33 -3.69 -6.04 -19.96
N LEU A 34 -4.54 -5.55 -19.05
CA LEU A 34 -5.96 -5.42 -19.29
C LEU A 34 -6.22 -4.20 -20.17
N ALA A 35 -6.80 -4.42 -21.37
CA ALA A 35 -7.25 -3.36 -22.28
C ALA A 35 -6.19 -2.26 -22.54
N SER A 36 -4.93 -2.64 -22.73
CA SER A 36 -3.84 -1.70 -23.02
C SER A 36 -3.39 -1.82 -24.48
N SER A 37 -3.20 -0.68 -25.14
CA SER A 37 -2.50 -0.60 -26.44
C SER A 37 -0.98 -0.66 -26.29
N SER A 38 -0.47 -0.62 -25.05
CA SER A 38 0.95 -0.64 -24.73
C SER A 38 1.44 -2.05 -24.44
N THR A 39 2.71 -2.33 -24.71
CA THR A 39 3.34 -3.59 -24.29
C THR A 39 3.44 -3.64 -22.76
N LEU A 40 3.45 -4.87 -22.21
CA LEU A 40 3.64 -5.07 -20.76
C LEU A 40 4.95 -4.43 -20.27
N GLU A 41 6.04 -4.56 -21.06
CA GLU A 41 7.34 -3.97 -20.73
C GLU A 41 7.27 -2.44 -20.62
N TYR A 42 6.61 -1.77 -21.57
CA TYR A 42 6.46 -0.32 -21.53
C TYR A 42 5.62 0.13 -20.34
N ALA A 43 4.46 -0.49 -20.11
CA ALA A 43 3.55 -0.11 -19.03
C ALA A 43 4.20 -0.34 -17.66
N PHE A 44 4.88 -1.46 -17.45
CA PHE A 44 5.57 -1.79 -16.21
C PHE A 44 6.80 -0.90 -16.00
N SER A 45 7.57 -0.61 -17.07
CA SER A 45 8.69 0.34 -17.01
C SER A 45 8.23 1.74 -16.58
N LYS A 46 7.15 2.24 -17.19
CA LYS A 46 6.58 3.54 -16.82
C LYS A 46 6.15 3.61 -15.37
N TYR A 47 5.52 2.55 -14.87
CA TYR A 47 5.12 2.45 -13.47
C TYR A 47 6.33 2.45 -12.52
N ARG A 48 7.33 1.60 -12.78
CA ARG A 48 8.55 1.53 -11.96
C ARG A 48 9.33 2.84 -11.99
N THR A 49 9.47 3.47 -13.15
CA THR A 49 10.11 4.78 -13.27
C THR A 49 9.37 5.83 -12.44
N TYR A 50 8.05 5.83 -12.48
CA TYR A 50 7.24 6.73 -11.67
C TYR A 50 7.51 6.56 -10.16
N LEU A 51 7.63 5.34 -9.66
CA LEU A 51 7.95 5.11 -8.25
C LEU A 51 9.38 5.56 -7.90
N GLU A 52 10.35 5.26 -8.75
CA GLU A 52 11.77 5.58 -8.54
C GLU A 52 12.11 7.08 -8.61
N GLU A 53 11.29 7.88 -9.29
CA GLU A 53 11.46 9.34 -9.35
C GLU A 53 11.25 10.02 -8.00
N ASP A 54 10.46 9.43 -7.10
CA ASP A 54 10.16 9.99 -5.78
C ASP A 54 9.78 8.86 -4.80
N PRO A 55 10.75 8.00 -4.43
CA PRO A 55 10.49 6.78 -3.67
C PRO A 55 10.03 7.05 -2.23
N GLU A 56 10.34 8.22 -1.68
CA GLU A 56 9.91 8.60 -0.32
C GLU A 56 8.44 9.02 -0.28
N ASN A 57 7.92 9.57 -1.37
CA ASN A 57 6.55 10.10 -1.43
C ASN A 57 5.59 9.25 -2.28
N ARG A 58 6.09 8.29 -3.05
CA ARG A 58 5.25 7.44 -3.94
C ARG A 58 5.24 6.00 -3.44
N ILE A 59 4.30 5.72 -2.55
CA ILE A 59 4.17 4.39 -1.94
C ILE A 59 3.44 3.45 -2.90
N GLU A 60 4.04 2.29 -3.12
CA GLU A 60 3.45 1.22 -3.94
C GLU A 60 2.31 0.53 -3.19
N LEU A 61 1.21 0.27 -3.91
CA LEU A 61 0.13 -0.61 -3.49
C LEU A 61 -0.15 -1.62 -4.59
N VAL A 62 -0.21 -2.88 -4.24
CA VAL A 62 -0.58 -3.94 -5.16
C VAL A 62 -1.83 -4.64 -4.63
N GLY A 63 -2.82 -4.79 -5.48
CA GLY A 63 -4.05 -5.49 -5.13
C GLY A 63 -4.29 -6.67 -6.06
N ILE A 64 -4.69 -7.80 -5.49
CA ILE A 64 -4.94 -9.05 -6.21
C ILE A 64 -6.37 -9.52 -5.92
N ALA A 65 -7.08 -9.98 -6.94
CA ALA A 65 -8.39 -10.61 -6.78
C ALA A 65 -8.65 -11.64 -7.90
N ILE A 66 -9.58 -12.55 -7.63
CA ILE A 66 -10.09 -13.51 -8.61
C ILE A 66 -11.56 -13.22 -8.86
N GLY A 67 -12.00 -13.26 -10.11
CA GLY A 67 -13.39 -13.05 -10.47
C GLY A 67 -13.69 -13.42 -11.91
N LYS A 68 -14.94 -13.73 -12.22
CA LYS A 68 -15.39 -14.02 -13.59
C LYS A 68 -15.69 -12.74 -14.37
N ASN A 69 -16.21 -11.73 -13.69
CA ASN A 69 -16.52 -10.42 -14.28
C ASN A 69 -15.30 -9.50 -14.19
N VAL A 70 -14.89 -8.96 -15.32
CA VAL A 70 -13.68 -8.11 -15.42
C VAL A 70 -13.80 -6.84 -14.59
N LYS A 71 -14.95 -6.16 -14.62
CA LYS A 71 -15.16 -4.94 -13.85
C LYS A 71 -15.10 -5.21 -12.35
N ILE A 72 -15.87 -6.19 -11.89
CA ILE A 72 -15.92 -6.57 -10.47
C ILE A 72 -14.57 -7.08 -9.98
N GLY A 73 -13.91 -7.95 -10.74
CA GLY A 73 -12.60 -8.49 -10.37
C GLY A 73 -11.52 -7.40 -10.23
N ARG A 74 -11.50 -6.43 -11.14
CA ARG A 74 -10.61 -5.28 -11.05
C ARG A 74 -10.92 -4.40 -9.82
N GLU A 75 -12.20 -4.10 -9.58
CA GLU A 75 -12.62 -3.31 -8.41
C GLU A 75 -12.26 -4.00 -7.10
N ASN A 76 -12.47 -5.31 -7.01
CA ASN A 76 -12.07 -6.11 -5.84
C ASN A 76 -10.55 -6.10 -5.64
N ALA A 77 -9.76 -6.19 -6.71
CA ALA A 77 -8.30 -6.09 -6.59
C ALA A 77 -7.87 -4.71 -6.06
N ILE A 78 -8.48 -3.63 -6.53
CA ILE A 78 -8.22 -2.28 -6.00
C ILE A 78 -8.53 -2.22 -4.51
N MET A 79 -9.72 -2.69 -4.12
CA MET A 79 -10.14 -2.70 -2.71
C MET A 79 -9.22 -3.55 -1.84
N ASN A 80 -8.76 -4.70 -2.31
CA ASN A 80 -7.83 -5.55 -1.58
C ASN A 80 -6.48 -4.84 -1.34
N GLY A 81 -5.94 -4.12 -2.32
CA GLY A 81 -4.72 -3.33 -2.13
C GLY A 81 -4.89 -2.19 -1.11
N ILE A 82 -6.04 -1.52 -1.12
CA ILE A 82 -6.40 -0.48 -0.16
C ILE A 82 -6.53 -1.08 1.25
N THR A 83 -7.23 -2.21 1.38
CA THR A 83 -7.42 -2.90 2.66
C THR A 83 -6.09 -3.42 3.22
N SER A 84 -5.22 -3.97 2.37
CA SER A 84 -3.88 -4.41 2.78
C SER A 84 -3.07 -3.25 3.38
N TYR A 85 -3.08 -2.08 2.74
CA TYR A 85 -2.43 -0.88 3.29
C TYR A 85 -3.02 -0.49 4.65
N ALA A 86 -4.34 -0.43 4.79
CA ALA A 86 -5.01 -0.06 6.04
C ALA A 86 -4.69 -1.04 7.17
N SER A 87 -4.67 -2.35 6.86
CA SER A 87 -4.32 -3.40 7.82
C SER A 87 -2.86 -3.31 8.29
N ARG A 88 -1.92 -2.98 7.39
CA ARG A 88 -0.52 -2.74 7.77
C ARG A 88 -0.37 -1.50 8.65
N ALA A 89 -1.04 -0.40 8.30
CA ALA A 89 -1.06 0.81 9.11
C ALA A 89 -1.57 0.53 10.54
N LYS A 90 -2.65 -0.26 10.67
CA LYS A 90 -3.15 -0.72 11.98
C LYS A 90 -2.13 -1.59 12.69
N ALA A 91 -1.59 -2.61 12.03
CA ALA A 91 -0.66 -3.54 12.66
C ALA A 91 0.57 -2.82 13.22
N GLN A 92 1.11 -1.83 12.49
CA GLN A 92 2.24 -1.02 12.93
C GLN A 92 1.89 -0.20 14.18
N VAL A 93 0.78 0.52 14.20
CA VAL A 93 0.39 1.37 15.33
C VAL A 93 0.00 0.53 16.55
N VAL A 94 -0.86 -0.49 16.39
CA VAL A 94 -1.28 -1.39 17.47
C VAL A 94 -0.10 -2.17 18.03
N GLY A 95 0.82 -2.64 17.18
CA GLY A 95 2.04 -3.32 17.61
C GLY A 95 2.91 -2.46 18.52
N LYS A 96 3.10 -1.18 18.17
CA LYS A 96 3.82 -0.22 19.02
C LYS A 96 3.12 0.07 20.34
N MET A 97 1.79 0.24 20.30
CA MET A 97 0.99 0.45 21.51
C MET A 97 1.11 -0.75 22.47
N LYS A 98 0.99 -1.98 21.97
CA LYS A 98 1.16 -3.21 22.77
C LYS A 98 2.59 -3.37 23.29
N GLY A 99 3.60 -2.97 22.51
CA GLY A 99 5.00 -2.94 22.92
C GLY A 99 5.24 -2.00 24.12
N LEU A 100 4.64 -0.83 24.12
CA LEU A 100 4.72 0.10 25.26
C LEU A 100 4.03 -0.43 26.52
N MET A 101 2.89 -1.09 26.38
CA MET A 101 2.21 -1.70 27.52
C MET A 101 3.05 -2.76 28.23
N SER A 102 3.85 -3.51 27.47
CA SER A 102 4.71 -4.56 28.05
C SER A 102 5.95 -3.99 28.74
N SER A 103 6.39 -2.78 28.40
CA SER A 103 7.58 -2.12 28.96
C SER A 103 7.25 -1.12 30.08
N GLU A 104 6.07 -0.53 30.07
CA GLU A 104 5.59 0.42 31.06
C GLU A 104 4.33 -0.14 31.72
N ALA A 105 4.15 0.10 33.02
CA ALA A 105 2.92 -0.29 33.74
C ALA A 105 1.70 0.56 33.31
N SER A 106 1.37 0.49 32.00
CA SER A 106 0.20 1.16 31.44
C SER A 106 -1.06 0.46 31.91
N SER A 107 -2.02 1.21 32.40
CA SER A 107 -3.33 0.71 32.85
C SER A 107 -4.37 0.64 31.70
N THR A 108 -3.96 0.89 30.45
CA THR A 108 -4.88 0.83 29.30
C THR A 108 -5.24 -0.62 29.00
N PRO A 109 -6.53 -1.01 29.02
CA PRO A 109 -6.94 -2.36 28.71
C PRO A 109 -6.62 -2.72 27.25
N GLU A 110 -6.16 -3.95 26.98
CA GLU A 110 -5.87 -4.43 25.62
C GLU A 110 -7.09 -4.32 24.70
N GLU A 111 -8.29 -4.53 25.22
CA GLU A 111 -9.56 -4.36 24.52
C GLU A 111 -9.72 -2.93 23.93
N GLU A 112 -9.30 -1.90 24.64
CA GLU A 112 -9.37 -0.51 24.14
C GLU A 112 -8.37 -0.25 23.03
N ILE A 113 -7.20 -0.91 23.04
CA ILE A 113 -6.23 -0.85 21.95
C ILE A 113 -6.79 -1.56 20.71
N ASP A 114 -7.40 -2.72 20.86
CA ASP A 114 -8.00 -3.46 19.75
C ASP A 114 -9.19 -2.71 19.15
N LYS A 115 -10.01 -2.06 19.99
CA LYS A 115 -11.11 -1.20 19.57
C LYS A 115 -10.63 0.02 18.80
N PHE A 116 -9.58 0.68 19.28
CA PHE A 116 -8.91 1.75 18.54
C PHE A 116 -8.41 1.23 17.20
N GLY A 117 -7.69 0.12 17.17
CA GLY A 117 -7.12 -0.48 15.98
C GLY A 117 -8.16 -0.78 14.90
N ALA A 118 -9.31 -1.33 15.28
CA ALA A 118 -10.41 -1.63 14.38
C ALA A 118 -11.02 -0.34 13.77
N ALA A 119 -11.27 0.67 14.60
CA ALA A 119 -11.79 1.96 14.15
C ALA A 119 -10.78 2.70 13.25
N TYR A 120 -9.49 2.65 13.60
CA TYR A 120 -8.41 3.25 12.83
C TYR A 120 -8.28 2.60 11.45
N GLU A 121 -8.21 1.27 11.36
CA GLU A 121 -8.16 0.51 10.09
C GLU A 121 -9.32 0.88 9.17
N SER A 122 -10.55 0.87 9.69
CA SER A 122 -11.74 1.25 8.93
C SER A 122 -11.67 2.70 8.43
N GLY A 123 -11.20 3.61 9.28
CA GLY A 123 -11.00 5.02 8.93
C GLY A 123 -9.96 5.21 7.83
N VAL A 124 -8.80 4.57 7.94
CA VAL A 124 -7.74 4.60 6.93
C VAL A 124 -8.25 4.04 5.61
N ASN A 125 -8.87 2.85 5.62
CA ASN A 125 -9.42 2.21 4.43
C ASN A 125 -10.37 3.14 3.66
N THR A 126 -11.29 3.79 4.38
CA THR A 126 -12.25 4.72 3.78
C THR A 126 -11.58 5.95 3.18
N LYS A 127 -10.62 6.53 3.90
CA LYS A 127 -9.99 7.81 3.51
C LYS A 127 -9.02 7.65 2.35
N ILE A 128 -8.25 6.56 2.29
CA ILE A 128 -7.28 6.36 1.22
C ILE A 128 -7.90 5.88 -0.10
N ALA A 129 -9.11 5.36 -0.10
CA ALA A 129 -9.77 4.84 -1.30
C ALA A 129 -9.83 5.87 -2.45
N GLY A 130 -10.05 7.15 -2.12
CA GLY A 130 -10.07 8.25 -3.09
C GLY A 130 -8.70 8.83 -3.46
N LEU A 131 -7.63 8.38 -2.82
CA LEU A 131 -6.28 8.92 -2.99
C LEU A 131 -5.38 8.03 -3.87
N VAL A 132 -5.81 6.80 -4.12
CA VAL A 132 -5.04 5.80 -4.85
C VAL A 132 -5.02 6.09 -6.34
N LYS A 133 -3.84 6.10 -6.94
CA LYS A 133 -3.62 6.23 -8.37
C LYS A 133 -3.33 4.87 -8.99
N GLN A 134 -4.14 4.46 -9.95
CA GLN A 134 -3.97 3.24 -10.73
C GLN A 134 -2.97 3.46 -11.87
N HIS A 135 -2.03 2.54 -12.07
CA HIS A 135 -1.01 2.62 -13.12
C HIS A 135 -1.13 1.50 -14.14
N LEU A 136 -1.32 0.28 -13.67
CA LEU A 136 -1.30 -0.92 -14.51
C LEU A 136 -2.26 -1.96 -13.94
N VAL A 137 -3.04 -2.56 -14.82
CA VAL A 137 -3.87 -3.72 -14.48
C VAL A 137 -3.43 -4.89 -15.34
N LEU A 138 -3.08 -5.98 -14.69
CA LEU A 138 -2.81 -7.25 -15.33
C LEU A 138 -3.96 -8.21 -15.12
N VAL A 139 -4.17 -9.06 -16.10
CA VAL A 139 -5.16 -10.14 -16.04
C VAL A 139 -4.51 -11.43 -16.50
N LYS A 140 -4.88 -12.52 -15.82
CA LYS A 140 -4.53 -13.90 -16.20
C LYS A 140 -5.79 -14.74 -16.21
N GLU A 141 -5.99 -15.53 -17.25
CA GLU A 141 -7.12 -16.47 -17.34
C GLU A 141 -6.78 -17.80 -16.70
N ASN A 142 -7.68 -18.30 -15.87
CA ASN A 142 -7.58 -19.59 -15.24
C ASN A 142 -8.30 -20.67 -16.06
N LYS A 143 -7.96 -21.94 -15.83
CA LYS A 143 -8.55 -23.10 -16.54
C LYS A 143 -10.07 -23.26 -16.32
N ASP A 144 -10.58 -22.75 -15.20
CA ASP A 144 -11.99 -22.78 -14.84
C ASP A 144 -12.81 -21.62 -15.42
N GLY A 145 -12.20 -20.76 -16.24
CA GLY A 145 -12.81 -19.59 -16.84
C GLY A 145 -12.88 -18.36 -15.89
N SER A 146 -12.38 -18.48 -14.68
CA SER A 146 -12.14 -17.31 -13.83
C SER A 146 -10.91 -16.52 -14.30
N LYS A 147 -10.79 -15.28 -13.82
CA LYS A 147 -9.65 -14.41 -14.13
C LYS A 147 -9.02 -13.92 -12.84
N GLU A 148 -7.71 -13.94 -12.79
CA GLU A 148 -6.95 -13.26 -11.76
C GLU A 148 -6.63 -11.84 -12.21
N PHE A 149 -6.74 -10.89 -11.30
CA PHE A 149 -6.43 -9.49 -11.52
C PHE A 149 -5.30 -9.08 -10.58
N ASN A 150 -4.31 -8.40 -11.14
CA ASN A 150 -3.23 -7.80 -10.36
C ASN A 150 -3.18 -6.31 -10.73
N VAL A 151 -3.49 -5.45 -9.77
CA VAL A 151 -3.59 -4.00 -9.97
C VAL A 151 -2.44 -3.32 -9.26
N TYR A 152 -1.59 -2.68 -10.03
CA TYR A 152 -0.48 -1.87 -9.55
C TYR A 152 -0.92 -0.42 -9.37
N MET A 153 -0.76 0.07 -8.18
CA MET A 153 -1.24 1.38 -7.75
C MET A 153 -0.16 2.11 -6.97
N SER A 154 -0.37 3.38 -6.75
CA SER A 154 0.42 4.18 -5.81
C SER A 154 -0.45 5.13 -5.02
N ILE A 155 0.06 5.55 -3.88
CA ILE A 155 -0.49 6.62 -3.06
C ILE A 155 0.62 7.60 -2.72
N ASP A 156 0.29 8.88 -2.65
CA ASP A 156 1.17 9.95 -2.18
C ASP A 156 1.27 9.88 -0.65
N GLU A 157 2.48 9.77 -0.11
CA GLU A 157 2.71 9.56 1.33
C GLU A 157 2.21 10.74 2.17
N ALA A 158 2.37 11.97 1.71
CA ALA A 158 1.88 13.13 2.46
C ALA A 158 0.34 13.09 2.60
N LYS A 159 -0.36 12.68 1.54
CA LYS A 159 -1.81 12.49 1.57
C LYS A 159 -2.22 11.28 2.40
N ALA A 160 -1.48 10.18 2.30
CA ALA A 160 -1.70 8.98 3.09
C ALA A 160 -1.50 9.24 4.59
N LYS A 161 -0.44 9.97 4.96
CA LYS A 161 -0.18 10.41 6.33
C LYS A 161 -1.34 11.24 6.88
N LYS A 162 -1.81 12.24 6.14
CA LYS A 162 -2.97 13.05 6.55
C LYS A 162 -4.22 12.18 6.75
N ALA A 163 -4.46 11.22 5.86
CA ALA A 163 -5.59 10.30 5.99
C ALA A 163 -5.47 9.41 7.24
N ARG A 164 -4.25 8.94 7.58
CA ARG A 164 -3.97 8.19 8.81
C ARG A 164 -4.19 9.06 10.06
N GLU A 165 -3.71 10.29 10.08
CA GLU A 165 -3.89 11.25 11.19
C GLU A 165 -5.37 11.53 11.45
N GLU A 166 -6.14 11.80 10.41
CA GLU A 166 -7.59 12.02 10.52
C GLU A 166 -8.35 10.76 10.96
N ALA A 167 -7.96 9.57 10.50
CA ALA A 167 -8.54 8.30 10.92
C ALA A 167 -8.26 8.03 12.41
N ALA A 168 -7.04 8.30 12.86
CA ALA A 168 -6.65 8.14 14.26
C ALA A 168 -7.37 9.11 15.18
N LEU A 169 -7.53 10.36 14.78
CA LEU A 169 -8.32 11.33 15.55
C LEU A 169 -9.77 10.86 15.74
N ALA A 170 -10.36 10.25 14.72
CA ALA A 170 -11.70 9.68 14.82
C ALA A 170 -11.73 8.42 15.70
N ALA A 171 -10.73 7.54 15.59
CA ALA A 171 -10.63 6.31 16.38
C ALA A 171 -10.39 6.59 17.86
N LYS A 172 -9.57 7.59 18.21
CA LYS A 172 -9.35 8.03 19.61
C LYS A 172 -10.64 8.41 20.33
N LYS A 173 -11.65 8.89 19.62
CA LYS A 173 -12.96 9.24 20.21
C LYS A 173 -13.79 8.01 20.58
N GLN A 174 -13.41 6.84 20.05
CA GLN A 174 -14.13 5.58 20.26
C GLN A 174 -13.49 4.67 21.30
N ALA A 175 -12.23 4.95 21.69
CA ALA A 175 -11.45 4.13 22.61
C ALA A 175 -10.89 4.94 23.78
N ALA A 176 -10.89 4.36 24.98
CA ALA A 176 -10.36 4.99 26.19
C ALA A 176 -8.87 4.67 26.37
N LEU A 177 -8.02 5.32 25.56
CA LEU A 177 -6.59 5.02 25.48
C LEU A 177 -5.74 5.55 26.64
N GLY A 178 -6.27 6.44 27.48
CA GLY A 178 -5.52 7.01 28.61
C GLY A 178 -4.20 7.67 28.14
N VAL A 179 -3.10 7.28 28.76
CA VAL A 179 -1.75 7.82 28.48
C VAL A 179 -1.27 7.47 27.05
N LEU A 180 -1.70 6.36 26.45
CA LEU A 180 -1.35 5.98 25.10
C LEU A 180 -1.90 6.93 24.02
N SER A 181 -2.89 7.75 24.37
CA SER A 181 -3.50 8.69 23.43
C SER A 181 -2.52 9.71 22.84
N GLN A 182 -1.50 10.13 23.61
CA GLN A 182 -0.47 11.05 23.13
C GLN A 182 0.56 10.32 22.25
N GLN A 183 0.99 9.13 22.66
CA GLN A 183 2.00 8.33 21.96
C GLN A 183 1.53 7.84 20.60
N VAL A 184 0.23 7.61 20.42
CA VAL A 184 -0.37 7.24 19.13
C VAL A 184 -0.07 8.27 18.02
N GLU A 185 0.04 9.56 18.35
CA GLU A 185 0.34 10.60 17.36
C GLU A 185 1.72 10.44 16.74
N GLU A 186 2.71 10.04 17.51
CA GLU A 186 4.07 9.75 17.01
C GLU A 186 4.07 8.55 16.08
N PHE A 187 3.36 7.47 16.44
CA PHE A 187 3.31 6.25 15.64
C PHE A 187 2.63 6.42 14.28
N ILE A 188 1.60 7.26 14.22
CA ILE A 188 0.85 7.53 12.98
C ILE A 188 1.67 8.36 11.99
N GLY A 189 2.56 9.21 12.49
CA GLY A 189 3.44 10.06 11.69
C GLY A 189 4.45 9.29 10.84
N GLU A 190 4.74 8.05 11.18
CA GLU A 190 5.69 7.20 10.46
C GLU A 190 5.09 6.61 9.17
N PRO A 191 5.90 6.47 8.11
CA PRO A 191 5.46 5.77 6.89
C PRO A 191 5.04 4.33 7.19
N VAL A 192 4.06 3.83 6.45
CA VAL A 192 3.66 2.41 6.54
C VAL A 192 4.69 1.58 5.79
N GLU A 193 5.29 0.60 6.47
CA GLU A 193 6.31 -0.29 5.90
C GLU A 193 5.75 -1.06 4.69
N ALA A 194 6.58 -1.17 3.66
CA ALA A 194 6.29 -2.02 2.50
C ALA A 194 6.38 -3.51 2.86
N GLU A 195 5.72 -4.36 2.07
CA GLU A 195 5.90 -5.82 2.17
C GLU A 195 7.23 -6.25 1.56
#